data_fa62e5728258dad485092b949e354e5d
#
_entry.id   fa62e5728258dad485092b949e354e5d
#
_cell.length_a   1.000
_cell.length_b   1.000
_cell.length_c   1.000
_cell.angle_alpha   90.00
_cell.angle_beta   90.00
_cell.angle_gamma   90.00
#
_symmetry.space_group_name_H-M   'P 1'
#
loop_
_entity.id
_entity.type
_entity.pdbx_description
1 polymer ?
#
loop_
_entity_poly.entity_id
_entity_poly.type
_entity_poly.pdbx_seq_one_letter_code
_entity_poly.pdbx_strand_id
1 'polypeptide(L)'
;MSQTILGLDVGSDTIKAVLAIPRGRMGIRVLAFETVRMEDGMNMEAALKKLAEMIRPLAPSKIRCVVSLPPSEVMFRQIHLPFRDENKIKKTLPFELEPLLPLPIEEVVIDYMHLPNDGLLSAAVGRERIRKVISAVEEHLGEVSAIDITTAALALPLLEQKAIPDAGILLDVGASSTFAVFYENNAIVQIRSFAFGGSTITGALAGDLICNAEEAEFSKITAAYDTKIDGALAACREFCTSLTNTVEFMRINETLHSAPARILVTGGGSLFKPLRDELEKNFGTPVTALDPARFGQLEIDEKLQNSYQPQIMNPALATVKRTFASRKSFNFRQGEFTARSVREDLKKPLQWGVIIAGIILFLLAVDLFLDYRLQAQQAGALKNQISLIFKKHYPQSAVMVDPVNQLRTKLAEDKKTYGIDNSGSGVTVLELLKDISGFISPALDVVMTHLHYESNIVLLKGEAKKIDDVTSVKNELLKSKYFKNVTISSTSLAKEGALVNFDLRIELR
;
A
#
# COMPACT_ATOMS: atom_id res chain seq x y z
N MET A 1 -22.49 -9.56 13.75
CA MET A 1 -22.66 -9.18 15.18
C MET A 1 -21.76 -7.98 15.44
N SER A 2 -22.29 -6.91 16.06
CA SER A 2 -21.49 -5.74 16.42
C SER A 2 -20.44 -6.14 17.47
N GLN A 3 -19.19 -5.80 17.23
CA GLN A 3 -18.09 -6.12 18.15
C GLN A 3 -18.21 -5.25 19.40
N THR A 4 -18.14 -5.86 20.59
CA THR A 4 -18.13 -5.12 21.87
C THR A 4 -16.70 -4.66 22.16
N ILE A 5 -16.54 -3.37 22.47
CA ILE A 5 -15.25 -2.74 22.77
C ILE A 5 -15.23 -2.33 24.22
N LEU A 6 -14.16 -2.66 24.92
CA LEU A 6 -13.88 -2.23 26.29
C LEU A 6 -12.66 -1.33 26.28
N GLY A 7 -12.84 -0.05 26.58
CA GLY A 7 -11.76 0.88 26.86
C GLY A 7 -11.35 0.81 28.31
N LEU A 8 -10.08 0.57 28.57
CA LEU A 8 -9.50 0.46 29.89
C LEU A 8 -8.47 1.57 30.09
N ASP A 9 -8.67 2.41 31.10
CA ASP A 9 -7.67 3.34 31.60
C ASP A 9 -7.05 2.75 32.87
N VAL A 10 -5.80 2.27 32.75
CA VAL A 10 -5.07 1.62 33.85
C VAL A 10 -4.28 2.69 34.62
N GLY A 11 -4.96 3.42 35.49
CA GLY A 11 -4.34 4.42 36.38
C GLY A 11 -3.54 3.80 37.51
N SER A 12 -2.83 4.67 38.28
CA SER A 12 -2.03 4.25 39.45
C SER A 12 -2.86 3.87 40.67
N ASP A 13 -4.06 4.42 40.81
CA ASP A 13 -4.96 4.24 41.97
C ASP A 13 -6.28 3.58 41.58
N THR A 14 -6.71 3.78 40.35
CA THR A 14 -8.03 3.35 39.90
C THR A 14 -7.95 2.85 38.47
N ILE A 15 -8.55 1.68 38.19
CA ILE A 15 -8.81 1.22 36.84
C ILE A 15 -10.21 1.67 36.45
N LYS A 16 -10.32 2.35 35.29
CA LYS A 16 -11.59 2.83 34.75
C LYS A 16 -11.91 2.07 33.46
N ALA A 17 -13.17 1.72 33.30
CA ALA A 17 -13.63 0.96 32.14
C ALA A 17 -14.88 1.56 31.52
N VAL A 18 -14.90 1.60 30.21
CA VAL A 18 -16.07 1.95 29.39
C VAL A 18 -16.35 0.81 28.43
N LEU A 19 -17.53 0.21 28.57
CA LEU A 19 -18.04 -0.80 27.64
C LEU A 19 -18.92 -0.14 26.60
N ALA A 20 -18.61 -0.33 25.32
CA ALA A 20 -19.35 0.29 24.22
C ALA A 20 -19.47 -0.62 23.01
N ILE A 21 -20.45 -0.30 22.15
CA ILE A 21 -20.61 -0.90 20.83
C ILE A 21 -20.53 0.19 19.75
N PRO A 22 -19.97 -0.12 18.55
CA PRO A 22 -19.98 0.79 17.43
C PRO A 22 -21.41 1.15 17.00
N ARG A 23 -21.62 2.43 16.65
CA ARG A 23 -22.85 2.93 16.06
C ARG A 23 -22.56 3.81 14.85
N GLY A 24 -22.92 3.34 13.67
CA GLY A 24 -22.56 4.02 12.44
C GLY A 24 -21.05 4.02 12.18
N ARG A 25 -20.56 5.02 11.43
CA ARG A 25 -19.16 5.05 10.96
C ARG A 25 -18.16 5.52 12.03
N MET A 26 -18.55 6.44 12.91
CA MET A 26 -17.66 7.03 13.93
C MET A 26 -18.34 7.19 15.30
N GLY A 27 -19.57 6.72 15.45
CA GLY A 27 -20.32 6.79 16.69
C GLY A 27 -20.10 5.59 17.58
N ILE A 28 -20.35 5.78 18.88
CA ILE A 28 -20.37 4.72 19.86
C ILE A 28 -21.61 4.85 20.75
N ARG A 29 -22.16 3.73 21.17
CA ARG A 29 -23.13 3.65 22.25
C ARG A 29 -22.48 3.02 23.46
N VAL A 30 -22.48 3.73 24.57
CA VAL A 30 -21.94 3.26 25.84
C VAL A 30 -22.98 2.41 26.54
N LEU A 31 -22.55 1.22 26.96
CA LEU A 31 -23.38 0.23 27.65
C LEU A 31 -23.13 0.21 29.14
N ALA A 32 -21.91 0.50 29.59
CA ALA A 32 -21.52 0.52 30.99
C ALA A 32 -20.31 1.41 31.23
N PHE A 33 -20.24 1.95 32.45
CA PHE A 33 -19.09 2.60 33.04
C PHE A 33 -18.80 1.95 34.38
N GLU A 34 -17.56 1.55 34.60
CA GLU A 34 -17.15 0.93 35.83
C GLU A 34 -15.78 1.45 36.29
N THR A 35 -15.61 1.53 37.58
CA THR A 35 -14.33 1.89 38.21
C THR A 35 -14.01 0.92 39.33
N VAL A 36 -12.76 0.52 39.40
CA VAL A 36 -12.23 -0.26 40.51
C VAL A 36 -11.04 0.46 41.10
N ARG A 37 -11.18 0.90 42.34
CA ARG A 37 -10.08 1.48 43.11
C ARG A 37 -9.15 0.36 43.57
N MET A 38 -7.87 0.55 43.40
CA MET A 38 -6.84 -0.34 43.93
C MET A 38 -6.56 0.08 45.39
N GLU A 39 -7.22 -0.57 46.31
CA GLU A 39 -7.04 -0.39 47.75
C GLU A 39 -5.66 -0.91 48.18
N ASP A 40 -5.22 -0.57 49.39
CA ASP A 40 -3.93 -1.00 49.91
C ASP A 40 -3.78 -2.55 49.84
N GLY A 41 -2.74 -2.98 49.11
CA GLY A 41 -2.44 -4.39 48.89
C GLY A 41 -3.14 -5.03 47.69
N MET A 42 -4.07 -4.33 46.99
CA MET A 42 -4.69 -4.82 45.76
C MET A 42 -3.77 -4.56 44.57
N ASN A 43 -3.35 -5.60 43.89
CA ASN A 43 -2.61 -5.47 42.64
C ASN A 43 -3.54 -5.27 41.42
N MET A 44 -2.94 -4.90 40.28
CA MET A 44 -3.66 -4.69 39.02
C MET A 44 -4.50 -5.90 38.60
N GLU A 45 -3.99 -7.11 38.79
CA GLU A 45 -4.66 -8.35 38.40
C GLU A 45 -5.96 -8.58 39.20
N ALA A 46 -5.92 -8.40 40.53
CA ALA A 46 -7.08 -8.52 41.40
C ALA A 46 -8.14 -7.43 41.05
N ALA A 47 -7.70 -6.21 40.73
CA ALA A 47 -8.59 -5.15 40.30
C ALA A 47 -9.25 -5.46 38.94
N LEU A 48 -8.53 -6.03 37.98
CA LEU A 48 -9.05 -6.46 36.68
C LEU A 48 -10.02 -7.63 36.84
N LYS A 49 -9.75 -8.56 37.74
CA LYS A 49 -10.69 -9.67 38.06
C LYS A 49 -12.01 -9.13 38.58
N LYS A 50 -11.97 -8.23 39.58
CA LYS A 50 -13.16 -7.56 40.12
C LYS A 50 -13.92 -6.79 39.04
N LEU A 51 -13.21 -6.08 38.18
CA LEU A 51 -13.80 -5.37 37.05
C LEU A 51 -14.48 -6.32 36.06
N ALA A 52 -13.88 -7.49 35.79
CA ALA A 52 -14.44 -8.49 34.89
C ALA A 52 -15.76 -9.05 35.40
N GLU A 53 -15.91 -9.26 36.70
CA GLU A 53 -17.18 -9.69 37.33
C GLU A 53 -18.30 -8.68 37.10
N MET A 54 -17.97 -7.37 37.05
CA MET A 54 -18.95 -6.30 36.82
C MET A 54 -19.29 -6.14 35.32
N ILE A 55 -18.29 -6.25 34.44
CA ILE A 55 -18.44 -5.95 33.01
C ILE A 55 -18.97 -7.12 32.18
N ARG A 56 -18.55 -8.38 32.46
CA ARG A 56 -18.94 -9.54 31.65
C ARG A 56 -20.44 -9.75 31.51
N PRO A 57 -21.26 -9.59 32.57
CA PRO A 57 -22.70 -9.74 32.45
C PRO A 57 -23.38 -8.71 31.55
N LEU A 58 -22.73 -7.56 31.31
CA LEU A 58 -23.24 -6.44 30.52
C LEU A 58 -22.81 -6.51 29.05
N ALA A 59 -21.88 -7.40 28.72
CA ALA A 59 -21.32 -7.50 27.36
C ALA A 59 -22.19 -8.39 26.45
N PRO A 60 -22.74 -7.86 25.33
CA PRO A 60 -23.61 -8.62 24.43
C PRO A 60 -22.84 -9.59 23.51
N SER A 61 -21.53 -9.48 23.44
CA SER A 61 -20.67 -10.31 22.58
C SER A 61 -19.24 -10.41 23.15
N LYS A 62 -18.36 -11.14 22.44
CA LYS A 62 -16.95 -11.22 22.81
C LYS A 62 -16.35 -9.82 22.92
N ILE A 63 -15.68 -9.57 24.05
CA ILE A 63 -15.04 -8.29 24.37
C ILE A 63 -13.72 -8.18 23.64
N ARG A 64 -13.50 -7.03 23.03
CA ARG A 64 -12.19 -6.57 22.52
C ARG A 64 -11.71 -5.42 23.36
N CYS A 65 -10.58 -5.58 24.01
CA CYS A 65 -10.02 -4.57 24.91
C CYS A 65 -9.10 -3.61 24.17
N VAL A 66 -9.19 -2.33 24.50
CA VAL A 66 -8.21 -1.29 24.19
C VAL A 66 -7.75 -0.72 25.52
N VAL A 67 -6.47 -0.69 25.74
CA VAL A 67 -5.88 -0.27 27.03
C VAL A 67 -5.13 1.03 26.85
N SER A 68 -5.23 1.94 27.79
CA SER A 68 -4.33 3.08 27.89
C SER A 68 -3.50 3.01 29.16
N LEU A 69 -2.23 3.35 29.02
CA LEU A 69 -1.27 3.44 30.13
C LEU A 69 -1.09 4.88 30.56
N PRO A 70 -0.84 5.13 31.86
CA PRO A 70 -0.53 6.47 32.34
C PRO A 70 0.82 6.93 31.79
N PRO A 71 0.97 8.22 31.44
CA PRO A 71 2.23 8.77 30.95
C PRO A 71 3.42 8.63 31.91
N SER A 72 3.19 8.43 33.21
CA SER A 72 4.27 8.15 34.19
C SER A 72 5.03 6.85 33.92
N GLU A 73 4.45 5.93 33.17
CA GLU A 73 5.05 4.66 32.77
C GLU A 73 5.73 4.75 31.39
N VAL A 74 5.73 5.93 30.77
CA VAL A 74 6.20 6.15 29.40
C VAL A 74 7.36 7.13 29.37
N MET A 75 8.41 6.75 28.71
CA MET A 75 9.58 7.60 28.47
C MET A 75 9.41 8.35 27.15
N PHE A 76 9.12 9.66 27.23
CA PHE A 76 8.98 10.49 26.04
C PHE A 76 10.30 11.14 25.65
N ARG A 77 10.59 11.17 24.34
CA ARG A 77 11.72 11.90 23.76
C ARG A 77 11.30 12.56 22.47
N GLN A 78 11.79 13.77 22.23
CA GLN A 78 11.68 14.41 20.91
C GLN A 78 12.94 14.10 20.11
N ILE A 79 12.77 13.61 18.90
CA ILE A 79 13.85 13.23 17.99
C ILE A 79 13.64 13.95 16.67
N HIS A 80 14.72 14.45 16.08
CA HIS A 80 14.70 15.02 14.73
C HIS A 80 15.47 14.12 13.79
N LEU A 81 14.79 13.66 12.72
CA LEU A 81 15.42 12.85 11.69
C LEU A 81 15.34 13.61 10.36
N PRO A 82 16.38 13.53 9.50
CA PRO A 82 16.43 14.26 8.24
C PRO A 82 15.56 13.62 7.12
N PHE A 83 14.66 12.72 7.47
CA PHE A 83 13.79 12.00 6.54
C PHE A 83 12.44 11.65 7.17
N ARG A 84 11.41 11.49 6.29
CA ARG A 84 10.02 11.17 6.68
C ARG A 84 9.59 9.75 6.31
N ASP A 85 10.46 8.96 5.70
CA ASP A 85 10.14 7.59 5.30
C ASP A 85 9.93 6.70 6.53
N GLU A 86 8.74 6.13 6.67
CA GLU A 86 8.31 5.30 7.80
C GLU A 86 9.24 4.08 8.04
N ASN A 87 9.75 3.47 6.96
CA ASN A 87 10.62 2.30 7.09
C ASN A 87 12.03 2.70 7.56
N LYS A 88 12.52 3.86 7.12
CA LYS A 88 13.79 4.42 7.59
C LYS A 88 13.67 4.85 9.05
N ILE A 89 12.57 5.56 9.40
CA ILE A 89 12.31 5.97 10.80
C ILE A 89 12.30 4.74 11.71
N LYS A 90 11.54 3.70 11.40
CA LYS A 90 11.47 2.48 12.23
C LYS A 90 12.82 1.80 12.45
N LYS A 91 13.71 1.89 11.48
CA LYS A 91 15.06 1.28 11.56
C LYS A 91 16.04 2.17 12.34
N THR A 92 15.95 3.49 12.21
CA THR A 92 16.92 4.44 12.79
C THR A 92 16.55 4.87 14.20
N LEU A 93 15.23 5.04 14.47
CA LEU A 93 14.73 5.55 15.75
C LEU A 93 15.24 4.79 16.98
N PRO A 94 15.38 3.44 17.00
CA PRO A 94 15.95 2.74 18.14
C PRO A 94 17.37 3.20 18.47
N PHE A 95 18.22 3.39 17.48
CA PHE A 95 19.62 3.82 17.68
C PHE A 95 19.71 5.25 18.21
N GLU A 96 18.84 6.14 17.76
CA GLU A 96 18.79 7.53 18.24
C GLU A 96 18.24 7.63 19.67
N LEU A 97 17.38 6.69 20.05
CA LEU A 97 16.78 6.66 21.38
C LEU A 97 17.65 5.98 22.43
N GLU A 98 18.44 4.99 22.05
CA GLU A 98 19.24 4.18 22.98
C GLU A 98 20.04 5.01 23.99
N PRO A 99 20.82 6.05 23.59
CA PRO A 99 21.57 6.86 24.53
C PRO A 99 20.70 7.77 25.44
N LEU A 100 19.41 7.92 25.11
CA LEU A 100 18.48 8.80 25.81
C LEU A 100 17.56 8.06 26.77
N LEU A 101 17.55 6.72 26.72
CA LEU A 101 16.71 5.89 27.57
C LEU A 101 17.48 5.37 28.79
N PRO A 102 16.81 5.23 29.95
CA PRO A 102 17.40 4.63 31.14
C PRO A 102 17.42 3.09 31.10
N LEU A 103 16.80 2.48 30.12
CA LEU A 103 16.72 1.03 29.90
C LEU A 103 17.35 0.67 28.55
N PRO A 104 17.94 -0.53 28.44
CA PRO A 104 18.42 -1.05 27.16
C PRO A 104 17.32 -1.06 26.11
N ILE A 105 17.66 -0.85 24.85
CA ILE A 105 16.70 -0.76 23.75
C ILE A 105 15.90 -2.06 23.55
N GLU A 106 16.52 -3.18 23.88
CA GLU A 106 15.91 -4.53 23.82
C GLU A 106 14.83 -4.74 24.89
N GLU A 107 14.85 -3.97 25.96
CA GLU A 107 13.91 -4.09 27.08
C GLU A 107 12.69 -3.16 26.93
N VAL A 108 12.63 -2.36 25.87
CA VAL A 108 11.54 -1.42 25.64
C VAL A 108 10.78 -1.74 24.34
N VAL A 109 9.52 -1.30 24.30
CA VAL A 109 8.73 -1.18 23.07
C VAL A 109 8.61 0.28 22.75
N ILE A 110 8.95 0.66 21.51
CA ILE A 110 8.99 2.04 21.05
C ILE A 110 7.90 2.27 20.01
N ASP A 111 7.23 3.42 20.13
CA ASP A 111 6.40 3.95 19.06
C ASP A 111 6.58 5.47 18.96
N TYR A 112 6.06 6.11 17.91
CA TYR A 112 6.24 7.52 17.66
C TYR A 112 5.06 8.17 16.94
N MET A 113 4.96 9.48 17.10
CA MET A 113 4.07 10.36 16.33
C MET A 113 4.88 11.47 15.66
N HIS A 114 4.42 11.93 14.50
CA HIS A 114 5.00 13.09 13.83
C HIS A 114 4.60 14.40 14.52
N LEU A 115 5.57 15.27 14.72
CA LEU A 115 5.37 16.64 15.16
C LEU A 115 5.23 17.60 13.99
N PRO A 116 4.63 18.79 14.17
CA PRO A 116 4.46 19.78 13.11
C PRO A 116 5.76 20.27 12.47
N ASN A 117 6.86 20.29 13.22
CA ASN A 117 8.18 20.83 12.85
C ASN A 117 9.16 19.74 12.34
N ASP A 118 8.65 18.71 11.67
CA ASP A 118 9.43 17.58 11.17
C ASP A 118 10.13 16.71 12.23
N GLY A 119 9.82 16.97 13.50
CA GLY A 119 10.28 16.15 14.61
C GLY A 119 9.39 14.93 14.82
N LEU A 120 9.84 14.06 15.69
CA LEU A 120 9.10 12.90 16.18
C LEU A 120 8.95 13.01 17.71
N LEU A 121 7.73 12.84 18.20
CA LEU A 121 7.49 12.53 19.60
C LEU A 121 7.55 11.02 19.76
N SER A 122 8.65 10.51 20.26
CA SER A 122 8.81 9.09 20.56
C SER A 122 8.37 8.76 21.98
N ALA A 123 7.85 7.56 22.15
CA ALA A 123 7.41 7.01 23.42
C ALA A 123 7.96 5.59 23.57
N ALA A 124 8.57 5.29 24.71
CA ALA A 124 9.09 3.98 25.02
C ALA A 124 8.51 3.46 26.34
N VAL A 125 8.12 2.19 26.37
CA VAL A 125 7.55 1.49 27.54
C VAL A 125 8.30 0.18 27.75
N GLY A 126 8.58 -0.18 29.01
CA GLY A 126 9.22 -1.46 29.32
C GLY A 126 8.43 -2.67 28.82
N ARG A 127 9.11 -3.61 28.15
CA ARG A 127 8.49 -4.86 27.60
C ARG A 127 7.77 -5.67 28.66
N GLU A 128 8.36 -5.76 29.85
CA GLU A 128 7.78 -6.50 30.96
C GLU A 128 6.45 -5.90 31.41
N ARG A 129 6.34 -4.55 31.41
CA ARG A 129 5.08 -3.86 31.70
C ARG A 129 4.00 -4.18 30.66
N ILE A 130 4.36 -4.12 29.38
CA ILE A 130 3.42 -4.48 28.28
C ILE A 130 2.96 -5.93 28.44
N ARG A 131 3.88 -6.85 28.70
CA ARG A 131 3.56 -8.29 28.91
C ARG A 131 2.60 -8.48 30.07
N LYS A 132 2.86 -7.87 31.23
CA LYS A 132 1.98 -7.94 32.40
C LYS A 132 0.59 -7.41 32.13
N VAL A 133 0.48 -6.27 31.45
CA VAL A 133 -0.81 -5.69 31.10
C VAL A 133 -1.60 -6.60 30.16
N ILE A 134 -0.97 -7.10 29.11
CA ILE A 134 -1.61 -8.01 28.16
C ILE A 134 -2.10 -9.28 28.87
N SER A 135 -1.21 -9.92 29.62
CA SER A 135 -1.54 -11.17 30.32
C SER A 135 -2.73 -10.98 31.26
N ALA A 136 -2.68 -9.98 32.15
CA ALA A 136 -3.72 -9.73 33.13
C ALA A 136 -5.09 -9.35 32.48
N VAL A 137 -5.09 -8.55 31.41
CA VAL A 137 -6.32 -8.18 30.72
C VAL A 137 -6.90 -9.34 29.91
N GLU A 138 -6.04 -10.09 29.18
CA GLU A 138 -6.51 -11.20 28.35
C GLU A 138 -7.03 -12.40 29.19
N GLU A 139 -6.49 -12.61 30.39
CA GLU A 139 -6.94 -13.64 31.32
C GLU A 139 -8.38 -13.37 31.83
N HIS A 140 -8.67 -12.12 32.17
CA HIS A 140 -9.92 -11.77 32.86
C HIS A 140 -11.00 -11.16 31.98
N LEU A 141 -10.65 -10.41 30.95
CA LEU A 141 -11.62 -9.59 30.18
C LEU A 141 -11.75 -10.01 28.72
N GLY A 142 -10.68 -9.95 27.94
CA GLY A 142 -10.71 -10.29 26.53
C GLY A 142 -9.46 -9.87 25.81
N GLU A 143 -9.38 -10.15 24.51
CA GLU A 143 -8.20 -9.87 23.68
C GLU A 143 -7.86 -8.38 23.68
N VAL A 144 -6.61 -8.06 24.00
CA VAL A 144 -6.08 -6.70 23.90
C VAL A 144 -5.73 -6.41 22.45
N SER A 145 -6.43 -5.50 21.82
CA SER A 145 -6.19 -5.14 20.42
C SER A 145 -5.19 -4.00 20.24
N ALA A 146 -5.09 -3.11 21.21
CA ALA A 146 -4.17 -1.98 21.21
C ALA A 146 -3.83 -1.56 22.63
N ILE A 147 -2.61 -1.01 22.80
CA ILE A 147 -2.16 -0.36 24.02
C ILE A 147 -1.68 1.03 23.65
N ASP A 148 -2.36 2.04 24.16
CA ASP A 148 -2.09 3.46 23.92
C ASP A 148 -1.63 4.16 25.19
N ILE A 149 -1.49 5.46 25.14
CA ILE A 149 -1.17 6.35 26.27
C ILE A 149 -2.42 7.18 26.57
N THR A 150 -2.83 7.25 27.81
CA THR A 150 -4.07 7.94 28.24
C THR A 150 -4.18 9.36 27.69
N THR A 151 -3.11 10.13 27.78
CA THR A 151 -3.10 11.52 27.31
C THR A 151 -3.19 11.66 25.79
N ALA A 152 -2.57 10.76 25.05
CA ALA A 152 -2.68 10.75 23.58
C ALA A 152 -4.10 10.33 23.15
N ALA A 153 -4.67 9.30 23.79
CA ALA A 153 -6.04 8.89 23.55
C ALA A 153 -7.05 10.01 23.84
N LEU A 154 -6.82 10.83 24.87
CA LEU A 154 -7.66 12.00 25.20
C LEU A 154 -7.50 13.13 24.17
N ALA A 155 -6.28 13.48 23.80
CA ALA A 155 -5.99 14.68 23.00
C ALA A 155 -6.31 14.48 21.51
N LEU A 156 -5.94 13.34 20.90
CA LEU A 156 -6.05 13.13 19.46
C LEU A 156 -7.46 13.26 18.89
N PRO A 157 -8.51 12.69 19.49
CA PRO A 157 -9.87 12.86 18.99
C PRO A 157 -10.34 14.32 18.99
N LEU A 158 -9.89 15.13 19.99
CA LEU A 158 -10.23 16.53 20.08
C LEU A 158 -9.55 17.36 18.99
N LEU A 159 -8.27 17.08 18.75
CA LEU A 159 -7.47 17.70 17.70
C LEU A 159 -7.98 17.32 16.32
N GLU A 160 -8.40 16.07 16.11
CA GLU A 160 -8.93 15.58 14.84
C GLU A 160 -10.22 16.29 14.44
N GLN A 161 -11.09 16.54 15.40
CA GLN A 161 -12.37 17.21 15.16
C GLN A 161 -12.27 18.73 15.16
N LYS A 162 -11.08 19.30 15.40
CA LYS A 162 -10.87 20.76 15.58
C LYS A 162 -11.85 21.35 16.60
N ALA A 163 -12.16 20.58 17.64
CA ALA A 163 -13.11 20.94 18.66
C ALA A 163 -12.55 21.85 19.75
N ILE A 164 -11.27 22.21 19.64
CA ILE A 164 -10.49 23.00 20.61
C ILE A 164 -9.73 24.10 19.89
N PRO A 165 -9.31 25.19 20.58
CA PRO A 165 -8.47 26.25 20.01
C PRO A 165 -7.17 25.71 19.42
N ASP A 166 -6.53 26.50 18.56
CA ASP A 166 -5.31 26.11 17.86
C ASP A 166 -4.12 25.88 18.82
N ALA A 167 -4.11 26.49 19.99
CA ALA A 167 -3.09 26.26 21.04
C ALA A 167 -3.72 26.16 22.42
N GLY A 168 -3.23 25.26 23.25
CA GLY A 168 -3.75 25.09 24.60
C GLY A 168 -3.09 23.96 25.38
N ILE A 169 -3.65 23.72 26.57
CA ILE A 169 -3.23 22.64 27.46
C ILE A 169 -4.41 21.77 27.79
N LEU A 170 -4.23 20.46 27.70
CA LEU A 170 -5.16 19.46 28.26
C LEU A 170 -4.51 18.86 29.50
N LEU A 171 -5.15 19.03 30.66
CA LEU A 171 -4.70 18.49 31.94
C LEU A 171 -5.59 17.30 32.33
N ASP A 172 -4.97 16.16 32.58
CA ASP A 172 -5.60 15.01 33.24
C ASP A 172 -5.07 14.95 34.69
N VAL A 173 -5.89 15.42 35.60
CA VAL A 173 -5.54 15.49 37.03
C VAL A 173 -5.94 14.17 37.70
N GLY A 174 -5.01 13.21 37.71
CA GLY A 174 -5.19 11.91 38.33
C GLY A 174 -5.12 11.92 39.85
N ALA A 175 -4.99 10.74 40.47
CA ALA A 175 -4.86 10.60 41.92
C ALA A 175 -3.47 11.07 42.41
N SER A 176 -2.39 10.52 41.89
CA SER A 176 -1.03 10.79 42.33
C SER A 176 -0.24 11.73 41.40
N SER A 177 -0.69 11.88 40.15
CA SER A 177 0.01 12.66 39.12
C SER A 177 -0.95 13.41 38.24
N THR A 178 -0.52 14.55 37.72
CA THR A 178 -1.19 15.30 36.67
C THR A 178 -0.41 15.20 35.39
N PHE A 179 -1.07 14.91 34.30
CA PHE A 179 -0.49 14.83 32.97
C PHE A 179 -0.96 16.02 32.14
N ALA A 180 -0.01 16.72 31.55
CA ALA A 180 -0.28 17.85 30.66
C ALA A 180 0.08 17.50 29.23
N VAL A 181 -0.88 17.67 28.32
CA VAL A 181 -0.66 17.65 26.88
C VAL A 181 -0.65 19.09 26.39
N PHE A 182 0.49 19.52 25.89
CA PHE A 182 0.62 20.80 25.19
C PHE A 182 0.35 20.55 23.71
N TYR A 183 -0.56 21.31 23.14
CA TYR A 183 -0.93 21.19 21.73
C TYR A 183 -0.89 22.56 21.05
N GLU A 184 -0.50 22.56 19.79
CA GLU A 184 -0.46 23.73 18.93
C GLU A 184 -0.69 23.30 17.47
N ASN A 185 -1.36 24.14 16.67
CA ASN A 185 -1.64 23.88 15.24
C ASN A 185 -2.26 22.49 14.99
N ASN A 186 -3.21 22.13 15.85
CA ASN A 186 -3.94 20.88 15.75
C ASN A 186 -3.07 19.60 15.90
N ALA A 187 -1.94 19.71 16.61
CA ALA A 187 -1.03 18.58 16.91
C ALA A 187 -0.54 18.62 18.37
N ILE A 188 -0.22 17.45 18.90
CA ILE A 188 0.46 17.34 20.18
C ILE A 188 1.89 17.80 19.97
N VAL A 189 2.33 18.73 20.81
CA VAL A 189 3.71 19.24 20.82
C VAL A 189 4.53 18.52 21.87
N GLN A 190 3.97 18.38 23.09
CA GLN A 190 4.67 17.80 24.22
C GLN A 190 3.69 17.15 25.19
N ILE A 191 4.16 16.13 25.91
CA ILE A 191 3.46 15.50 27.05
C ILE A 191 4.39 15.60 28.25
N ARG A 192 3.87 16.06 29.41
CA ARG A 192 4.60 16.19 30.67
C ARG A 192 3.80 15.59 31.80
N SER A 193 4.55 15.06 32.80
CA SER A 193 4.00 14.54 34.04
C SER A 193 4.45 15.44 35.20
N PHE A 194 3.51 15.70 36.12
CA PHE A 194 3.74 16.47 37.33
C PHE A 194 3.39 15.59 38.53
N ALA A 195 4.23 15.61 39.56
CA ALA A 195 4.02 14.88 40.82
C ALA A 195 3.00 15.63 41.70
N PHE A 196 1.81 15.89 41.16
CA PHE A 196 0.69 16.57 41.81
C PHE A 196 -0.59 15.91 41.36
N GLY A 197 -1.51 15.65 42.26
CA GLY A 197 -2.79 15.02 41.96
C GLY A 197 -3.83 15.14 43.06
N GLY A 198 -4.93 14.44 42.92
CA GLY A 198 -6.02 14.43 43.89
C GLY A 198 -5.58 14.05 45.29
N SER A 199 -4.66 13.11 45.43
CA SER A 199 -4.13 12.68 46.73
C SER A 199 -3.31 13.77 47.44
N THR A 200 -2.58 14.60 46.69
CA THR A 200 -1.86 15.77 47.25
C THR A 200 -2.88 16.77 47.81
N ILE A 201 -3.93 17.03 47.05
CA ILE A 201 -5.04 17.91 47.49
C ILE A 201 -5.73 17.35 48.74
N THR A 202 -6.07 16.05 48.71
CA THR A 202 -6.75 15.36 49.81
C THR A 202 -5.88 15.37 51.08
N GLY A 203 -4.59 15.11 50.96
CA GLY A 203 -3.67 15.14 52.10
C GLY A 203 -3.54 16.55 52.74
N ALA A 204 -3.46 17.59 51.89
CA ALA A 204 -3.45 18.97 52.37
C ALA A 204 -4.76 19.37 53.02
N LEU A 205 -5.93 19.00 52.44
CA LEU A 205 -7.26 19.22 53.02
C LEU A 205 -7.43 18.49 54.35
N ALA A 206 -6.94 17.25 54.49
CA ALA A 206 -6.99 16.50 55.74
C ALA A 206 -6.27 17.26 56.86
N GLY A 207 -5.13 17.89 56.56
CA GLY A 207 -4.43 18.77 57.46
C GLY A 207 -5.20 20.06 57.78
N ASP A 208 -5.74 20.73 56.77
CA ASP A 208 -6.50 21.97 56.94
C ASP A 208 -7.78 21.77 57.74
N LEU A 209 -8.49 20.67 57.51
CA LEU A 209 -9.80 20.33 58.13
C LEU A 209 -9.66 19.51 59.42
N ILE A 210 -8.44 19.05 59.71
CA ILE A 210 -8.14 18.18 60.90
C ILE A 210 -9.06 16.92 60.86
N CYS A 211 -9.12 16.27 59.73
CA CYS A 211 -9.98 15.09 59.47
C CYS A 211 -9.17 13.94 58.83
N ASN A 212 -9.77 12.77 58.70
CA ASN A 212 -9.15 11.65 57.97
C ASN A 212 -9.21 11.83 56.45
N ALA A 213 -8.47 11.01 55.72
CA ALA A 213 -8.37 11.10 54.26
C ALA A 213 -9.71 10.87 53.52
N GLU A 214 -10.58 10.03 54.05
CA GLU A 214 -11.90 9.76 53.44
C GLU A 214 -12.85 10.97 53.59
N GLU A 215 -12.86 11.59 54.75
CA GLU A 215 -13.61 12.82 55.01
C GLU A 215 -13.11 13.99 54.18
N ALA A 216 -11.77 14.10 54.03
CA ALA A 216 -11.12 15.11 53.18
C ALA A 216 -11.45 14.88 51.70
N GLU A 217 -11.45 13.62 51.23
CA GLU A 217 -11.83 13.26 49.86
C GLU A 217 -13.29 13.60 49.58
N PHE A 218 -14.18 13.29 50.51
CA PHE A 218 -15.61 13.66 50.41
C PHE A 218 -15.78 15.19 50.34
N SER A 219 -15.08 15.94 51.24
CA SER A 219 -15.12 17.39 51.25
C SER A 219 -14.58 18.01 49.98
N LYS A 220 -13.49 17.44 49.43
CA LYS A 220 -12.92 17.84 48.14
C LYS A 220 -13.94 17.78 46.99
N ILE A 221 -14.68 16.68 46.92
CA ILE A 221 -15.68 16.44 45.85
C ILE A 221 -16.95 17.26 46.02
N THR A 222 -17.43 17.38 47.25
CA THR A 222 -18.68 18.07 47.57
C THR A 222 -18.53 19.56 47.80
N ALA A 223 -17.28 20.07 47.79
CA ALA A 223 -16.93 21.45 48.15
C ALA A 223 -17.51 21.86 49.53
N ALA A 224 -17.60 20.89 50.47
CA ALA A 224 -18.12 21.10 51.81
C ALA A 224 -16.97 21.39 52.76
N TYR A 225 -16.49 22.63 52.78
CA TYR A 225 -15.49 23.10 53.72
C TYR A 225 -15.87 24.49 54.25
N ASP A 226 -16.13 24.53 55.53
CA ASP A 226 -16.52 25.76 56.25
C ASP A 226 -15.34 26.53 56.80
N THR A 227 -14.14 25.99 56.68
CA THR A 227 -12.88 26.56 57.18
C THR A 227 -11.94 26.96 56.05
N LYS A 228 -10.88 27.69 56.37
CA LYS A 228 -9.81 27.99 55.38
C LYS A 228 -9.09 26.73 54.96
N ILE A 229 -8.84 26.64 53.67
CA ILE A 229 -8.14 25.52 53.01
C ILE A 229 -6.79 26.00 52.47
N ASP A 230 -6.02 26.70 53.30
CA ASP A 230 -4.83 27.39 52.89
C ASP A 230 -3.71 26.43 52.44
N GLY A 231 -3.59 25.26 53.05
CA GLY A 231 -2.65 24.19 52.66
C GLY A 231 -3.00 23.59 51.28
N ALA A 232 -4.28 23.29 51.05
CA ALA A 232 -4.73 22.78 49.76
C ALA A 232 -4.55 23.83 48.63
N LEU A 233 -4.82 25.12 48.93
CA LEU A 233 -4.57 26.20 47.99
C LEU A 233 -3.10 26.42 47.72
N ALA A 234 -2.20 26.25 48.74
CA ALA A 234 -0.77 26.34 48.57
C ALA A 234 -0.25 25.25 47.61
N ALA A 235 -0.72 24.01 47.79
CA ALA A 235 -0.39 22.89 46.89
C ALA A 235 -0.85 23.16 45.44
N CYS A 236 -2.03 23.74 45.26
CA CYS A 236 -2.53 24.13 43.92
C CYS A 236 -1.66 25.23 43.30
N ARG A 237 -1.25 26.25 44.07
CA ARG A 237 -0.37 27.33 43.57
C ARG A 237 1.01 26.82 43.20
N GLU A 238 1.59 25.92 43.96
CA GLU A 238 2.87 25.30 43.64
C GLU A 238 2.81 24.54 42.30
N PHE A 239 1.74 23.77 42.09
CA PHE A 239 1.47 23.11 40.80
C PHE A 239 1.31 24.11 39.65
N CYS A 240 0.51 25.18 39.85
CA CYS A 240 0.35 26.23 38.84
C CYS A 240 1.67 26.89 38.47
N THR A 241 2.50 27.18 39.45
CA THR A 241 3.84 27.74 39.21
C THR A 241 4.74 26.79 38.41
N SER A 242 4.72 25.51 38.76
CA SER A 242 5.48 24.47 38.03
C SER A 242 5.01 24.35 36.58
N LEU A 243 3.70 24.41 36.36
CA LEU A 243 3.11 24.36 35.00
C LEU A 243 3.48 25.62 34.21
N THR A 244 3.40 26.80 34.82
CA THR A 244 3.80 28.07 34.17
C THR A 244 5.27 28.04 33.76
N ASN A 245 6.15 27.63 34.67
CA ASN A 245 7.58 27.51 34.37
C ASN A 245 7.84 26.56 33.22
N THR A 246 7.05 25.48 33.11
CA THR A 246 7.13 24.53 32.00
C THR A 246 6.71 25.18 30.67
N VAL A 247 5.63 25.94 30.67
CA VAL A 247 5.17 26.69 29.48
C VAL A 247 6.20 27.71 29.03
N GLU A 248 6.74 28.50 29.97
CA GLU A 248 7.77 29.51 29.66
C GLU A 248 9.06 28.84 29.14
N PHE A 249 9.48 27.72 29.73
CA PHE A 249 10.63 26.95 29.23
C PHE A 249 10.40 26.45 27.80
N MET A 250 9.21 25.95 27.51
CA MET A 250 8.85 25.47 26.14
C MET A 250 8.83 26.62 25.14
N ARG A 251 8.40 27.82 25.56
CA ARG A 251 8.38 29.01 24.70
C ARG A 251 9.81 29.53 24.44
N ILE A 252 10.66 29.58 25.44
CA ILE A 252 12.07 29.98 25.30
C ILE A 252 12.82 29.04 24.34
N ASN A 253 12.53 27.74 24.39
CA ASN A 253 13.15 26.73 23.52
C ASN A 253 12.39 26.53 22.18
N GLU A 254 11.49 27.43 21.85
CA GLU A 254 10.73 27.39 20.59
C GLU A 254 9.97 26.06 20.36
N THR A 255 9.70 25.30 21.43
CA THR A 255 8.90 24.08 21.37
C THR A 255 7.41 24.41 21.32
N LEU A 256 7.00 25.52 21.95
CA LEU A 256 5.65 26.07 21.93
C LEU A 256 5.73 27.52 21.49
N HIS A 257 5.08 27.89 20.40
CA HIS A 257 5.18 29.24 19.82
C HIS A 257 4.11 30.18 20.34
N SER A 258 2.92 29.65 20.64
CA SER A 258 1.75 30.43 21.06
C SER A 258 1.47 30.23 22.54
N ALA A 259 0.98 31.27 23.21
CA ALA A 259 0.46 31.14 24.57
C ALA A 259 -0.80 30.24 24.55
N PRO A 260 -1.03 29.42 25.58
CA PRO A 260 -2.24 28.60 25.65
C PRO A 260 -3.50 29.48 25.70
N ALA A 261 -4.37 29.34 24.69
CA ALA A 261 -5.62 30.10 24.62
C ALA A 261 -6.74 29.47 25.49
N ARG A 262 -6.58 28.24 25.93
CA ARG A 262 -7.52 27.53 26.82
C ARG A 262 -6.81 26.40 27.56
N ILE A 263 -7.30 26.11 28.77
CA ILE A 263 -6.92 24.93 29.53
C ILE A 263 -8.16 24.06 29.68
N LEU A 264 -8.05 22.81 29.18
CA LEU A 264 -9.08 21.78 29.36
C LEU A 264 -8.65 20.88 30.53
N VAL A 265 -9.57 20.57 31.44
CA VAL A 265 -9.27 19.74 32.60
C VAL A 265 -10.15 18.49 32.63
N THR A 266 -9.57 17.37 33.00
CA THR A 266 -10.23 16.09 33.27
C THR A 266 -9.52 15.36 34.40
N GLY A 267 -9.96 14.15 34.74
CA GLY A 267 -9.42 13.41 35.89
C GLY A 267 -10.12 13.78 37.21
N GLY A 268 -10.12 12.84 38.17
CA GLY A 268 -10.83 13.00 39.46
C GLY A 268 -10.35 14.21 40.28
N GLY A 269 -9.07 14.54 40.21
CA GLY A 269 -8.52 15.71 40.93
C GLY A 269 -9.05 17.04 40.38
N SER A 270 -9.52 17.10 39.14
CA SER A 270 -10.12 18.31 38.54
C SER A 270 -11.48 18.67 39.10
N LEU A 271 -12.10 17.79 39.88
CA LEU A 271 -13.34 18.07 40.59
C LEU A 271 -13.14 19.10 41.69
N PHE A 272 -11.91 19.28 42.21
CA PHE A 272 -11.59 20.31 43.17
C PHE A 272 -11.64 21.68 42.48
N LYS A 273 -12.73 22.42 42.70
CA LYS A 273 -12.98 23.70 42.03
C LYS A 273 -11.86 24.73 42.27
N PRO A 274 -11.28 24.88 43.50
CA PRO A 274 -10.21 25.85 43.73
C PRO A 274 -8.97 25.65 42.85
N LEU A 275 -8.66 24.43 42.44
CA LEU A 275 -7.58 24.17 41.47
C LEU A 275 -7.85 24.87 40.12
N ARG A 276 -9.10 24.80 39.65
CA ARG A 276 -9.47 25.45 38.37
C ARG A 276 -9.39 26.96 38.49
N ASP A 277 -9.86 27.50 39.60
CA ASP A 277 -9.84 28.95 39.90
C ASP A 277 -8.39 29.47 39.98
N GLU A 278 -7.48 28.73 40.61
CA GLU A 278 -6.04 29.07 40.67
C GLU A 278 -5.36 28.96 39.31
N LEU A 279 -5.70 27.95 38.47
CA LEU A 279 -5.20 27.84 37.10
C LEU A 279 -5.68 29.01 36.24
N GLU A 280 -6.95 29.38 36.32
CA GLU A 280 -7.52 30.49 35.55
C GLU A 280 -6.89 31.81 35.93
N LYS A 281 -6.70 32.03 37.23
CA LYS A 281 -6.04 33.21 37.78
C LYS A 281 -4.58 33.31 37.35
N ASN A 282 -3.84 32.19 37.37
CA ASN A 282 -2.41 32.17 37.06
C ASN A 282 -2.14 32.34 35.57
N PHE A 283 -2.90 31.71 34.69
CA PHE A 283 -2.71 31.76 33.24
C PHE A 283 -3.49 32.91 32.55
N GLY A 284 -4.46 33.52 33.22
CA GLY A 284 -5.36 34.50 32.57
C GLY A 284 -6.17 33.92 31.42
N THR A 285 -6.39 32.61 31.41
CA THR A 285 -6.93 31.83 30.30
C THR A 285 -8.12 31.00 30.80
N PRO A 286 -9.24 30.88 30.04
CA PRO A 286 -10.39 30.09 30.47
C PRO A 286 -10.03 28.63 30.78
N VAL A 287 -10.41 28.14 31.94
CA VAL A 287 -10.25 26.77 32.39
C VAL A 287 -11.61 26.08 32.38
N THR A 288 -11.76 25.09 31.52
CA THR A 288 -13.04 24.39 31.35
C THR A 288 -12.88 22.88 31.49
N ALA A 289 -13.89 22.24 32.10
CA ALA A 289 -13.94 20.78 32.12
C ALA A 289 -14.05 20.23 30.70
N LEU A 290 -13.36 19.13 30.44
CA LEU A 290 -13.44 18.43 29.17
C LEU A 290 -14.82 17.79 29.00
N ASP A 291 -15.56 18.26 28.00
CA ASP A 291 -16.86 17.72 27.63
C ASP A 291 -16.70 16.49 26.72
N PRO A 292 -17.24 15.33 27.09
CA PRO A 292 -17.16 14.11 26.28
C PRO A 292 -17.88 14.22 24.94
N ALA A 293 -18.85 15.11 24.78
CA ALA A 293 -19.50 15.36 23.48
C ALA A 293 -18.49 15.82 22.42
N ARG A 294 -17.35 16.40 22.82
CA ARG A 294 -16.24 16.78 21.95
C ARG A 294 -15.47 15.60 21.36
N PHE A 295 -15.66 14.39 21.87
CA PHE A 295 -15.11 13.18 21.26
C PHE A 295 -15.89 12.68 20.02
N GLY A 296 -16.94 13.40 19.59
CA GLY A 296 -17.80 13.07 18.46
C GLY A 296 -19.07 12.32 18.86
N GLN A 297 -19.70 11.62 17.92
CA GLN A 297 -21.00 10.98 18.19
C GLN A 297 -20.91 9.99 19.33
N LEU A 298 -21.54 10.37 20.45
CA LEU A 298 -21.60 9.62 21.69
C LEU A 298 -23.07 9.46 22.11
N GLU A 299 -23.51 8.24 22.26
CA GLU A 299 -24.79 7.90 22.85
C GLU A 299 -24.54 7.20 24.19
N ILE A 300 -25.08 7.76 25.25
CA ILE A 300 -25.05 7.17 26.59
C ILE A 300 -26.47 6.68 26.90
N ASP A 301 -26.59 5.44 27.31
CA ASP A 301 -27.91 4.88 27.72
C ASP A 301 -28.50 5.75 28.82
N GLU A 302 -29.82 6.02 28.76
CA GLU A 302 -30.52 6.89 29.72
C GLU A 302 -30.30 6.44 31.18
N LYS A 303 -30.23 5.12 31.42
CA LYS A 303 -29.95 4.55 32.74
C LYS A 303 -28.60 4.91 33.32
N LEU A 304 -27.64 5.24 32.44
CA LEU A 304 -26.25 5.57 32.81
C LEU A 304 -26.01 7.06 32.94
N GLN A 305 -26.91 7.92 32.43
CA GLN A 305 -26.72 9.37 32.42
C GLN A 305 -26.50 9.96 33.81
N ASN A 306 -27.22 9.44 34.83
CA ASN A 306 -27.10 9.93 36.20
C ASN A 306 -25.88 9.44 36.96
N SER A 307 -25.25 8.34 36.52
CA SER A 307 -24.01 7.79 37.08
C SER A 307 -22.75 8.22 36.35
N TYR A 308 -22.90 8.82 35.18
CA TYR A 308 -21.78 9.26 34.38
C TYR A 308 -21.12 10.52 34.93
N GLN A 309 -19.85 10.40 35.28
CA GLN A 309 -19.03 11.53 35.70
C GLN A 309 -17.97 11.76 34.64
N PRO A 310 -18.13 12.77 33.77
CA PRO A 310 -17.23 13.02 32.63
C PRO A 310 -15.76 13.09 33.04
N GLN A 311 -15.44 13.83 34.10
CA GLN A 311 -14.06 14.04 34.56
C GLN A 311 -13.36 12.73 34.92
N ILE A 312 -14.09 11.74 35.44
CA ILE A 312 -13.53 10.45 35.84
C ILE A 312 -13.46 9.51 34.61
N MET A 313 -14.49 9.49 33.78
CA MET A 313 -14.65 8.49 32.70
C MET A 313 -14.04 8.87 31.36
N ASN A 314 -13.74 10.14 31.13
CA ASN A 314 -13.15 10.61 29.88
C ASN A 314 -11.90 9.83 29.43
N PRO A 315 -10.94 9.45 30.30
CA PRO A 315 -9.79 8.65 29.86
C PRO A 315 -10.19 7.31 29.23
N ALA A 316 -11.03 6.55 29.91
CA ALA A 316 -11.50 5.26 29.40
C ALA A 316 -12.41 5.40 28.16
N LEU A 317 -13.24 6.44 28.11
CA LEU A 317 -14.07 6.78 26.94
C LEU A 317 -13.23 7.13 25.73
N ALA A 318 -12.20 7.97 25.91
CA ALA A 318 -11.26 8.35 24.86
C ALA A 318 -10.50 7.12 24.31
N THR A 319 -10.17 6.17 25.20
CA THR A 319 -9.52 4.91 24.83
C THR A 319 -10.43 4.07 23.91
N VAL A 320 -11.76 4.03 24.13
CA VAL A 320 -12.71 3.42 23.18
C VAL A 320 -12.71 4.18 21.84
N LYS A 321 -12.80 5.50 21.91
CA LYS A 321 -12.88 6.36 20.71
C LYS A 321 -11.65 6.28 19.82
N ARG A 322 -10.49 5.99 20.41
CA ARG A 322 -9.24 5.74 19.66
C ARG A 322 -9.40 4.69 18.55
N THR A 323 -10.27 3.68 18.76
CA THR A 323 -10.51 2.61 17.76
C THR A 323 -11.08 3.14 16.46
N PHE A 324 -11.69 4.31 16.47
CA PHE A 324 -12.35 4.97 15.34
C PHE A 324 -11.58 6.19 14.83
N ALA A 325 -10.47 6.55 15.48
CA ALA A 325 -9.67 7.70 15.07
C ALA A 325 -8.95 7.43 13.75
N SER A 326 -8.94 8.40 12.85
CA SER A 326 -8.20 8.32 11.59
C SER A 326 -6.73 8.64 11.78
N ARG A 327 -6.38 9.44 12.80
CA ARG A 327 -5.00 9.75 13.14
C ARG A 327 -4.33 8.59 13.86
N LYS A 328 -3.07 8.36 13.47
CA LYS A 328 -2.21 7.38 14.13
C LYS A 328 -1.89 7.87 15.54
N SER A 329 -2.31 7.10 16.55
CA SER A 329 -1.90 7.22 17.94
C SER A 329 -0.81 6.22 18.27
N PHE A 330 -0.25 6.28 19.47
CA PHE A 330 0.68 5.26 19.95
C PHE A 330 0.01 3.89 20.04
N ASN A 331 0.78 2.86 19.73
CA ASN A 331 0.34 1.48 19.92
C ASN A 331 1.51 0.58 20.28
N PHE A 332 1.60 0.21 21.54
CA PHE A 332 2.63 -0.71 22.04
C PHE A 332 2.28 -2.18 21.80
N ARG A 333 1.09 -2.48 21.24
CA ARG A 333 0.69 -3.84 20.82
C ARG A 333 1.29 -4.17 19.45
N GLN A 334 2.61 -4.19 19.35
CA GLN A 334 3.35 -4.39 18.10
C GLN A 334 4.49 -5.41 18.27
N GLY A 335 5.11 -5.81 17.17
CA GLY A 335 6.21 -6.79 17.18
C GLY A 335 5.77 -8.14 17.75
N GLU A 336 6.47 -8.61 18.78
CA GLU A 336 6.13 -9.84 19.50
C GLU A 336 4.74 -9.80 20.16
N PHE A 337 4.30 -8.62 20.55
CA PHE A 337 3.01 -8.37 21.20
C PHE A 337 1.85 -8.17 20.22
N THR A 338 2.03 -8.34 18.92
CA THR A 338 0.94 -8.15 17.94
C THR A 338 -0.24 -9.07 18.22
N ALA A 339 -1.45 -8.52 18.30
CA ALA A 339 -2.67 -9.27 18.59
C ALA A 339 -2.94 -10.39 17.59
N ARG A 340 -3.45 -11.53 18.05
CA ARG A 340 -3.77 -12.70 17.21
C ARG A 340 -4.84 -12.37 16.18
N SER A 341 -5.88 -11.62 16.59
CA SER A 341 -6.97 -11.19 15.70
C SER A 341 -6.47 -10.37 14.51
N VAL A 342 -5.48 -9.48 14.72
CA VAL A 342 -4.87 -8.71 13.63
C VAL A 342 -4.13 -9.62 12.64
N ARG A 343 -3.46 -10.67 13.13
CA ARG A 343 -2.80 -11.67 12.28
C ARG A 343 -3.80 -12.51 11.49
N GLU A 344 -4.95 -12.86 12.07
CA GLU A 344 -6.01 -13.62 11.40
C GLU A 344 -6.77 -12.78 10.37
N ASP A 345 -7.02 -11.51 10.67
CA ASP A 345 -7.68 -10.58 9.74
C ASP A 345 -6.80 -10.28 8.51
N LEU A 346 -5.48 -10.31 8.64
CA LEU A 346 -4.56 -10.20 7.51
C LEU A 346 -4.46 -11.49 6.67
N LYS A 347 -4.67 -12.68 7.27
CA LYS A 347 -4.66 -13.96 6.55
C LYS A 347 -5.86 -14.12 5.62
N LYS A 348 -7.04 -13.66 6.01
CA LYS A 348 -8.28 -13.77 5.21
C LYS A 348 -8.18 -13.09 3.84
N PRO A 349 -7.82 -11.78 3.74
CA PRO A 349 -7.67 -11.15 2.42
C PRO A 349 -6.53 -11.75 1.60
N LEU A 350 -5.45 -12.26 2.26
CA LEU A 350 -4.37 -12.94 1.57
C LEU A 350 -4.83 -14.28 0.98
N GLN A 351 -5.63 -15.07 1.71
CA GLN A 351 -6.22 -16.32 1.21
C GLN A 351 -7.15 -16.06 0.01
N TRP A 352 -8.02 -15.06 0.09
CA TRP A 352 -8.86 -14.66 -1.03
C TRP A 352 -8.04 -14.16 -2.23
N GLY A 353 -6.96 -13.42 -1.99
CA GLY A 353 -6.01 -13.01 -3.04
C GLY A 353 -5.37 -14.19 -3.76
N VAL A 354 -4.94 -15.22 -3.02
CA VAL A 354 -4.38 -16.46 -3.60
C VAL A 354 -5.43 -17.23 -4.41
N ILE A 355 -6.66 -17.33 -3.91
CA ILE A 355 -7.76 -17.99 -4.63
C ILE A 355 -8.07 -17.25 -5.95
N ILE A 356 -8.18 -15.93 -5.92
CA ILE A 356 -8.44 -15.11 -7.11
C ILE A 356 -7.29 -15.24 -8.11
N ALA A 357 -6.04 -15.17 -7.66
CA ALA A 357 -4.87 -15.38 -8.52
C ALA A 357 -4.86 -16.80 -9.15
N GLY A 358 -5.24 -17.81 -8.39
CA GLY A 358 -5.41 -19.19 -8.88
C GLY A 358 -6.49 -19.30 -9.97
N ILE A 359 -7.63 -18.63 -9.79
CA ILE A 359 -8.71 -18.60 -10.78
C ILE A 359 -8.26 -17.90 -12.07
N ILE A 360 -7.56 -16.76 -11.95
CA ILE A 360 -7.02 -16.04 -13.11
C ILE A 360 -6.01 -16.90 -13.89
N LEU A 361 -5.11 -17.57 -13.18
CA LEU A 361 -4.12 -18.48 -13.79
C LEU A 361 -4.80 -19.67 -14.49
N PHE A 362 -5.84 -20.21 -13.87
CA PHE A 362 -6.64 -21.30 -14.46
C PHE A 362 -7.37 -20.82 -15.74
N LEU A 363 -7.98 -19.65 -15.73
CA LEU A 363 -8.65 -19.08 -16.90
C LEU A 363 -7.67 -18.82 -18.04
N LEU A 364 -6.48 -18.28 -17.74
CA LEU A 364 -5.40 -18.11 -18.73
C LEU A 364 -4.93 -19.45 -19.31
N ALA A 365 -4.81 -20.48 -18.49
CA ALA A 365 -4.45 -21.82 -18.97
C ALA A 365 -5.53 -22.42 -19.88
N VAL A 366 -6.81 -22.23 -19.54
CA VAL A 366 -7.94 -22.66 -20.38
C VAL A 366 -7.96 -21.90 -21.70
N ASP A 367 -7.74 -20.59 -21.68
CA ASP A 367 -7.69 -19.74 -22.89
C ASP A 367 -6.56 -20.19 -23.83
N LEU A 368 -5.34 -20.37 -23.30
CA LEU A 368 -4.20 -20.90 -24.04
C LEU A 368 -4.48 -22.31 -24.61
N PHE A 369 -5.16 -23.15 -23.85
CA PHE A 369 -5.52 -24.50 -24.31
C PHE A 369 -6.54 -24.46 -25.44
N LEU A 370 -7.54 -23.60 -25.34
CA LEU A 370 -8.56 -23.43 -26.40
C LEU A 370 -7.93 -22.84 -27.65
N ASP A 371 -7.05 -21.86 -27.51
CA ASP A 371 -6.34 -21.24 -28.64
C ASP A 371 -5.43 -22.25 -29.34
N TYR A 372 -4.71 -23.06 -28.59
CA TYR A 372 -3.91 -24.17 -29.11
C TYR A 372 -4.80 -25.20 -29.89
N ARG A 373 -5.94 -25.56 -29.32
CA ARG A 373 -6.90 -26.49 -29.97
C ARG A 373 -7.45 -25.92 -31.29
N LEU A 374 -7.84 -24.64 -31.27
CA LEU A 374 -8.35 -23.94 -32.48
C LEU A 374 -7.28 -23.85 -33.56
N GLN A 375 -6.06 -23.49 -33.23
CA GLN A 375 -4.93 -23.43 -34.17
C GLN A 375 -4.58 -24.83 -34.72
N ALA A 376 -4.61 -25.85 -33.88
CA ALA A 376 -4.38 -27.23 -34.31
C ALA A 376 -5.49 -27.73 -35.32
N GLN A 377 -6.77 -27.38 -35.09
CA GLN A 377 -7.85 -27.67 -35.98
C GLN A 377 -7.72 -26.92 -37.33
N GLN A 378 -7.36 -25.62 -37.29
CA GLN A 378 -7.14 -24.82 -38.51
C GLN A 378 -5.96 -25.36 -39.32
N ALA A 379 -4.85 -25.71 -38.65
CA ALA A 379 -3.71 -26.34 -39.32
C ALA A 379 -4.06 -27.69 -39.97
N GLY A 380 -4.88 -28.49 -39.29
CA GLY A 380 -5.39 -29.75 -39.82
C GLY A 380 -6.30 -29.56 -41.05
N ALA A 381 -7.23 -28.60 -40.98
CA ALA A 381 -8.11 -28.27 -42.11
C ALA A 381 -7.31 -27.75 -43.32
N LEU A 382 -6.32 -26.88 -43.08
CA LEU A 382 -5.45 -26.36 -44.13
C LEU A 382 -4.61 -27.48 -44.80
N LYS A 383 -4.07 -28.40 -43.99
CA LYS A 383 -3.33 -29.56 -44.48
C LYS A 383 -4.22 -30.47 -45.33
N ASN A 384 -5.47 -30.66 -44.94
CA ASN A 384 -6.44 -31.42 -45.74
C ASN A 384 -6.79 -30.73 -47.08
N GLN A 385 -6.97 -29.39 -47.07
CA GLN A 385 -7.19 -28.64 -48.30
C GLN A 385 -5.99 -28.73 -49.26
N ILE A 386 -4.78 -28.58 -48.75
CA ILE A 386 -3.55 -28.74 -49.55
C ILE A 386 -3.45 -30.15 -50.13
N SER A 387 -3.81 -31.17 -49.35
CA SER A 387 -3.84 -32.56 -49.78
C SER A 387 -4.85 -32.80 -50.91
N LEU A 388 -6.05 -32.19 -50.84
CA LEU A 388 -7.06 -32.26 -51.90
C LEU A 388 -6.59 -31.57 -53.19
N ILE A 389 -5.97 -30.38 -53.07
CA ILE A 389 -5.41 -29.67 -54.23
C ILE A 389 -4.30 -30.48 -54.88
N PHE A 390 -3.41 -31.08 -54.08
CA PHE A 390 -2.34 -31.95 -54.58
C PHE A 390 -2.91 -33.13 -55.37
N LYS A 391 -3.86 -33.89 -54.79
CA LYS A 391 -4.50 -35.03 -55.48
C LYS A 391 -5.19 -34.64 -56.79
N LYS A 392 -5.81 -33.45 -56.83
CA LYS A 392 -6.49 -32.96 -58.01
C LYS A 392 -5.54 -32.69 -59.19
N HIS A 393 -4.34 -32.19 -58.92
CA HIS A 393 -3.37 -31.80 -59.97
C HIS A 393 -2.35 -32.89 -60.28
N TYR A 394 -2.05 -33.79 -59.32
CA TYR A 394 -1.06 -34.86 -59.45
C TYR A 394 -1.66 -36.23 -59.07
N PRO A 395 -2.65 -36.75 -59.85
CA PRO A 395 -3.41 -37.97 -59.48
C PRO A 395 -2.55 -39.25 -59.53
N GLN A 396 -1.39 -39.23 -60.21
CA GLN A 396 -0.51 -40.40 -60.34
C GLN A 396 0.56 -40.53 -59.25
N SER A 397 0.59 -39.65 -58.25
CA SER A 397 1.57 -39.71 -57.15
C SER A 397 1.16 -40.74 -56.11
N ALA A 398 1.91 -41.85 -56.02
CA ALA A 398 1.51 -43.06 -55.24
C ALA A 398 1.64 -42.94 -53.73
N VAL A 399 2.47 -42.05 -53.16
CA VAL A 399 2.68 -41.94 -51.73
C VAL A 399 2.71 -40.47 -51.28
N MET A 400 1.81 -40.11 -50.40
CA MET A 400 1.70 -38.77 -49.81
C MET A 400 2.20 -38.79 -48.36
N VAL A 401 3.45 -38.40 -48.14
CA VAL A 401 4.06 -38.31 -46.81
C VAL A 401 4.04 -36.86 -46.26
N ASP A 402 4.35 -35.89 -47.11
CA ASP A 402 4.32 -34.46 -46.75
C ASP A 402 3.78 -33.67 -47.96
N PRO A 403 2.47 -33.41 -48.02
CA PRO A 403 1.85 -32.75 -49.18
C PRO A 403 2.33 -31.34 -49.41
N VAL A 404 2.80 -30.61 -48.39
CA VAL A 404 3.28 -29.25 -48.57
C VAL A 404 4.65 -29.24 -49.22
N ASN A 405 5.57 -30.05 -48.74
CA ASN A 405 6.89 -30.16 -49.35
C ASN A 405 6.86 -30.82 -50.71
N GLN A 406 6.06 -31.86 -50.88
CA GLN A 406 5.87 -32.49 -52.19
C GLN A 406 5.28 -31.53 -53.23
N LEU A 407 4.29 -30.68 -52.82
CA LEU A 407 3.74 -29.65 -53.71
C LEU A 407 4.81 -28.62 -54.12
N ARG A 408 5.63 -28.16 -53.14
CA ARG A 408 6.75 -27.24 -53.42
C ARG A 408 7.74 -27.80 -54.38
N THR A 409 8.12 -29.08 -54.19
CA THR A 409 9.09 -29.75 -55.07
C THR A 409 8.54 -29.91 -56.48
N LYS A 410 7.28 -30.36 -56.61
CA LYS A 410 6.61 -30.51 -57.90
C LYS A 410 6.42 -29.17 -58.61
N LEU A 411 6.02 -28.14 -57.90
CA LEU A 411 5.93 -26.79 -58.45
C LEU A 411 7.25 -26.24 -58.93
N ALA A 412 8.35 -26.57 -58.24
CA ALA A 412 9.71 -26.20 -58.64
C ALA A 412 10.13 -26.98 -59.88
N GLU A 413 9.82 -28.30 -59.97
CA GLU A 413 10.04 -29.12 -61.18
C GLU A 413 9.24 -28.60 -62.37
N ASP A 414 7.96 -28.30 -62.20
CA ASP A 414 7.10 -27.75 -63.25
C ASP A 414 7.57 -26.38 -63.71
N LYS A 415 7.97 -25.49 -62.82
CA LYS A 415 8.59 -24.20 -63.16
C LYS A 415 9.82 -24.39 -64.00
N LYS A 416 10.65 -25.37 -63.65
CA LYS A 416 11.89 -25.67 -64.38
C LYS A 416 11.57 -26.24 -65.77
N THR A 417 10.57 -27.10 -65.88
CA THR A 417 10.14 -27.73 -67.12
C THR A 417 9.49 -26.73 -68.11
N TYR A 418 8.73 -25.78 -67.57
CA TYR A 418 8.04 -24.75 -68.37
C TYR A 418 8.88 -23.45 -68.51
N GLY A 419 10.15 -23.44 -68.06
CA GLY A 419 11.03 -22.28 -68.18
C GLY A 419 10.59 -21.05 -67.39
N ILE A 420 9.78 -21.21 -66.37
CA ILE A 420 9.32 -20.13 -65.47
C ILE A 420 10.26 -20.04 -64.25
N ASP A 421 11.54 -20.12 -64.48
CA ASP A 421 12.47 -20.00 -63.39
C ASP A 421 12.89 -18.54 -63.27
N ASN A 422 12.69 -17.96 -62.12
CA ASN A 422 12.99 -16.56 -61.77
C ASN A 422 14.53 -16.29 -61.70
N SER A 423 15.33 -16.92 -62.51
CA SER A 423 16.74 -16.63 -62.61
C SER A 423 16.99 -15.52 -63.66
N GLY A 424 16.67 -14.33 -63.27
CA GLY A 424 17.38 -13.14 -63.80
C GLY A 424 16.75 -12.34 -64.93
N SER A 425 15.97 -12.88 -65.88
CA SER A 425 15.53 -12.09 -67.04
C SER A 425 14.06 -11.93 -67.27
N GLY A 426 13.17 -12.63 -66.56
CA GLY A 426 11.69 -12.46 -66.63
C GLY A 426 11.08 -12.68 -68.01
N VAL A 427 11.84 -13.19 -69.00
CA VAL A 427 11.38 -13.36 -70.38
C VAL A 427 11.16 -14.84 -70.66
N THR A 428 9.96 -15.21 -71.13
CA THR A 428 9.66 -16.59 -71.49
C THR A 428 10.30 -16.96 -72.86
N VAL A 429 10.61 -18.27 -73.05
CA VAL A 429 11.16 -18.76 -74.34
C VAL A 429 10.21 -18.39 -75.51
N LEU A 430 8.93 -18.32 -75.29
CA LEU A 430 7.94 -17.92 -76.29
C LEU A 430 8.09 -16.44 -76.68
N GLU A 431 8.35 -15.58 -75.70
CA GLU A 431 8.61 -14.15 -75.93
C GLU A 431 9.92 -13.94 -76.67
N LEU A 432 10.97 -14.71 -76.33
CA LEU A 432 12.22 -14.68 -77.05
C LEU A 432 12.09 -15.12 -78.51
N LEU A 433 11.35 -16.19 -78.78
CA LEU A 433 11.05 -16.66 -80.15
C LEU A 433 10.26 -15.62 -80.94
N LYS A 434 9.27 -14.98 -80.31
CA LYS A 434 8.47 -13.91 -80.94
C LYS A 434 9.37 -12.70 -81.28
N ASP A 435 10.25 -12.33 -80.38
CA ASP A 435 11.12 -11.19 -80.57
C ASP A 435 12.19 -11.47 -81.66
N ILE A 436 12.85 -12.64 -81.60
CA ILE A 436 13.79 -13.07 -82.67
C ILE A 436 13.12 -13.10 -84.03
N SER A 437 11.95 -13.68 -84.11
CA SER A 437 11.20 -13.74 -85.39
C SER A 437 10.78 -12.35 -85.87
N GLY A 438 10.50 -11.38 -84.97
CA GLY A 438 10.10 -10.03 -85.32
C GLY A 438 11.21 -9.15 -85.87
N PHE A 439 12.48 -9.42 -85.46
CA PHE A 439 13.62 -8.63 -85.90
C PHE A 439 14.29 -9.19 -87.19
N ILE A 440 13.94 -10.41 -87.60
CA ILE A 440 14.49 -10.98 -88.83
C ILE A 440 13.57 -10.61 -90.04
N SER A 441 14.10 -9.74 -90.88
CA SER A 441 13.26 -9.29 -92.01
C SER A 441 13.06 -10.46 -93.06
N PRO A 442 11.87 -10.62 -93.57
CA PRO A 442 11.52 -11.64 -94.61
C PRO A 442 12.35 -11.43 -95.97
N ALA A 443 12.98 -10.24 -96.05
CA ALA A 443 13.79 -9.94 -97.21
C ALA A 443 15.18 -10.57 -97.15
N LEU A 444 15.60 -11.08 -95.98
CA LEU A 444 16.86 -11.78 -95.79
C LEU A 444 16.68 -13.27 -96.01
N ASP A 445 17.43 -13.84 -96.88
CA ASP A 445 17.35 -15.25 -97.30
C ASP A 445 18.12 -16.12 -96.25
N VAL A 446 17.51 -16.18 -95.04
CA VAL A 446 18.10 -16.82 -93.84
C VAL A 446 17.10 -17.80 -93.27
N VAL A 447 17.52 -19.02 -92.96
CA VAL A 447 16.75 -20.03 -92.29
C VAL A 447 17.37 -20.38 -90.93
N MET A 448 16.58 -20.26 -89.87
CA MET A 448 16.98 -20.69 -88.49
C MET A 448 16.70 -22.17 -88.31
N THR A 449 17.68 -22.96 -87.96
CA THR A 449 17.59 -24.41 -87.84
C THR A 449 17.49 -24.91 -86.41
N HIS A 450 18.22 -24.24 -85.48
CA HIS A 450 18.19 -24.64 -84.07
C HIS A 450 18.23 -23.42 -83.15
N LEU A 451 17.42 -23.49 -82.06
CA LEU A 451 17.51 -22.53 -80.96
C LEU A 451 17.69 -23.34 -79.69
N HIS A 452 18.72 -22.97 -78.94
CA HIS A 452 18.99 -23.51 -77.60
C HIS A 452 19.13 -22.35 -76.59
N TYR A 453 18.34 -22.44 -75.53
CA TYR A 453 18.31 -21.45 -74.44
C TYR A 453 18.77 -22.07 -73.12
N GLU A 454 19.86 -21.56 -72.61
CA GLU A 454 20.43 -22.01 -71.32
C GLU A 454 21.06 -20.83 -70.53
N SER A 455 20.68 -20.68 -69.27
CA SER A 455 21.35 -19.78 -68.31
C SER A 455 21.65 -18.38 -68.84
N ASN A 456 20.64 -17.68 -69.40
CA ASN A 456 20.72 -16.31 -69.93
C ASN A 456 21.43 -16.15 -71.27
N ILE A 457 21.69 -17.25 -71.97
CA ILE A 457 22.30 -17.27 -73.30
C ILE A 457 21.39 -18.00 -74.27
N VAL A 458 21.15 -17.42 -75.42
CA VAL A 458 20.45 -18.08 -76.54
C VAL A 458 21.48 -18.37 -77.63
N LEU A 459 21.63 -19.65 -77.99
CA LEU A 459 22.41 -20.09 -79.12
C LEU A 459 21.45 -20.34 -80.28
N LEU A 460 21.71 -19.60 -81.37
CA LEU A 460 20.88 -19.64 -82.58
C LEU A 460 21.74 -20.11 -83.74
N LYS A 461 21.29 -21.19 -84.38
CA LYS A 461 21.98 -21.70 -85.58
C LYS A 461 21.09 -21.51 -86.78
N GLY A 462 21.74 -21.21 -87.93
CA GLY A 462 20.99 -21.00 -89.16
C GLY A 462 21.87 -21.09 -90.39
N GLU A 463 21.22 -21.00 -91.58
CA GLU A 463 21.83 -21.02 -92.91
C GLU A 463 21.44 -19.72 -93.63
N ALA A 464 22.39 -19.12 -94.36
CA ALA A 464 22.17 -17.90 -95.15
C ALA A 464 22.83 -18.05 -96.51
N LYS A 465 22.34 -17.36 -97.57
CA LYS A 465 22.91 -17.38 -98.86
C LYS A 465 24.20 -16.55 -98.97
N LYS A 466 24.30 -15.52 -98.19
CA LYS A 466 25.47 -14.60 -98.17
C LYS A 466 25.93 -14.33 -96.72
N ILE A 467 27.26 -14.10 -96.56
CA ILE A 467 27.79 -13.77 -95.22
C ILE A 467 27.34 -12.41 -94.71
N ASP A 468 27.03 -11.48 -95.64
CA ASP A 468 26.46 -10.16 -95.27
C ASP A 468 25.05 -10.24 -94.67
N ASP A 469 24.26 -11.26 -95.03
CA ASP A 469 22.97 -11.51 -94.48
C ASP A 469 23.07 -11.90 -93.00
N VAL A 470 24.08 -12.68 -92.59
CA VAL A 470 24.40 -13.05 -91.23
C VAL A 470 24.71 -11.84 -90.37
N THR A 471 25.54 -10.91 -90.95
CA THR A 471 25.86 -9.67 -90.29
C THR A 471 24.63 -8.75 -90.11
N SER A 472 23.81 -8.72 -91.11
CA SER A 472 22.50 -7.98 -91.03
C SER A 472 21.57 -8.55 -89.95
N VAL A 473 21.44 -9.87 -89.87
CA VAL A 473 20.66 -10.54 -88.78
C VAL A 473 21.23 -10.19 -87.42
N LYS A 474 22.55 -10.25 -87.25
CA LYS A 474 23.18 -9.85 -85.99
C LYS A 474 22.86 -8.39 -85.62
N ASN A 475 22.92 -7.45 -86.56
CA ASN A 475 22.67 -6.04 -86.29
C ASN A 475 21.20 -5.74 -86.03
N GLU A 476 20.31 -6.47 -86.64
CA GLU A 476 18.84 -6.35 -86.35
C GLU A 476 18.54 -6.91 -84.99
N LEU A 477 19.08 -8.08 -84.63
CA LEU A 477 18.84 -8.68 -83.30
C LEU A 477 19.40 -7.82 -82.17
N LEU A 478 20.48 -7.05 -82.38
CA LEU A 478 21.01 -6.08 -81.40
C LEU A 478 20.00 -4.96 -81.03
N LYS A 479 19.02 -4.71 -81.87
CA LYS A 479 17.98 -3.69 -81.59
C LYS A 479 16.93 -4.17 -80.56
N SER A 480 16.91 -5.44 -80.22
CA SER A 480 15.95 -6.00 -79.24
C SER A 480 16.27 -5.46 -77.84
N LYS A 481 15.20 -5.11 -77.09
CA LYS A 481 15.30 -4.69 -75.68
C LYS A 481 15.76 -5.81 -74.74
N TYR A 482 15.64 -7.06 -75.17
CA TYR A 482 15.96 -8.23 -74.33
C TYR A 482 17.42 -8.67 -74.51
N PHE A 483 18.10 -8.24 -75.59
CA PHE A 483 19.46 -8.69 -75.90
C PHE A 483 20.50 -7.68 -75.47
N LYS A 484 21.49 -8.17 -74.72
CA LYS A 484 22.61 -7.36 -74.27
C LYS A 484 23.72 -7.33 -75.30
N ASN A 485 23.98 -8.48 -75.88
CA ASN A 485 25.02 -8.64 -76.90
C ASN A 485 24.66 -9.77 -77.85
N VAL A 486 25.01 -9.65 -79.12
CA VAL A 486 24.88 -10.68 -80.17
C VAL A 486 26.21 -10.86 -80.88
N THR A 487 26.78 -12.03 -80.78
CA THR A 487 28.10 -12.36 -81.39
C THR A 487 27.95 -13.51 -82.36
N ILE A 488 28.62 -13.43 -83.49
CA ILE A 488 28.78 -14.53 -84.45
C ILE A 488 29.89 -15.46 -83.91
N SER A 489 29.47 -16.68 -83.49
CA SER A 489 30.39 -17.66 -82.90
C SER A 489 31.15 -18.48 -83.96
N SER A 490 30.48 -18.78 -85.06
CA SER A 490 31.11 -19.48 -86.23
C SER A 490 30.38 -19.20 -87.52
N THR A 491 31.08 -19.24 -88.61
CA THR A 491 30.54 -19.24 -89.95
C THR A 491 31.31 -20.26 -90.79
N SER A 492 30.68 -21.13 -91.58
CA SER A 492 31.25 -22.14 -92.38
C SER A 492 30.49 -22.32 -93.70
N LEU A 493 31.10 -22.61 -94.81
CA LEU A 493 30.41 -22.94 -96.04
C LEU A 493 29.85 -24.35 -95.94
N ALA A 494 28.56 -24.53 -96.37
CA ALA A 494 27.93 -25.82 -96.37
C ALA A 494 28.54 -26.72 -97.47
N LYS A 495 28.57 -28.05 -97.26
CA LYS A 495 29.27 -29.03 -98.11
C LYS A 495 28.74 -29.12 -99.54
N GLU A 496 27.62 -28.48 -99.87
CA GLU A 496 27.00 -28.42 -101.22
C GLU A 496 26.86 -26.95 -101.69
N GLY A 497 27.88 -26.20 -101.65
CA GLY A 497 28.31 -25.08 -102.49
C GLY A 497 27.52 -23.78 -102.58
N ALA A 498 26.42 -23.54 -101.87
CA ALA A 498 25.65 -22.30 -102.03
C ALA A 498 25.09 -21.63 -100.76
N LEU A 499 25.28 -22.23 -99.57
CA LEU A 499 24.81 -21.69 -98.28
C LEU A 499 25.98 -21.54 -97.25
N VAL A 500 25.83 -20.54 -96.37
CA VAL A 500 26.73 -20.28 -95.29
C VAL A 500 26.01 -20.65 -94.00
N ASN A 501 26.49 -21.67 -93.27
CA ASN A 501 26.05 -21.99 -91.91
C ASN A 501 26.65 -20.98 -90.96
N PHE A 502 25.80 -20.55 -89.98
CA PHE A 502 26.24 -19.62 -88.93
C PHE A 502 25.71 -20.03 -87.58
N ASP A 503 26.49 -19.70 -86.55
CA ASP A 503 26.07 -19.80 -85.16
C ASP A 503 26.15 -18.39 -84.53
N LEU A 504 24.99 -17.96 -83.92
CA LEU A 504 24.91 -16.72 -83.18
C LEU A 504 24.79 -17.03 -81.68
N ARG A 505 25.56 -16.35 -80.91
CA ARG A 505 25.37 -16.35 -79.41
C ARG A 505 24.83 -15.01 -79.02
N ILE A 506 23.64 -15.08 -78.33
CA ILE A 506 22.90 -13.94 -77.87
C ILE A 506 22.92 -13.98 -76.35
N GLU A 507 23.40 -12.94 -75.73
CA GLU A 507 23.38 -12.75 -74.27
C GLU A 507 22.17 -11.88 -73.91
N LEU A 508 21.36 -12.34 -72.97
CA LEU A 508 20.20 -11.57 -72.47
C LEU A 508 20.61 -10.53 -71.46
N ARG A 509 19.81 -9.47 -71.32
CA ARG A 509 20.07 -8.38 -70.36
C ARG A 509 19.71 -8.78 -68.92
#